data_92a65c03f4c8b89759d28e792e5b46fe
#
_entry.id   92a65c03f4c8b89759d28e792e5b46fe
#
_cell.length_a   1.000
_cell.length_b   1.000
_cell.length_c   1.000
_cell.angle_alpha   90.00
_cell.angle_beta   90.00
_cell.angle_gamma   90.00
#
_symmetry.space_group_name_H-M   'P 1'
#
loop_
_entity.id
_entity.type
_entity.pdbx_description
1 polymer ?
#
loop_
_entity_poly.entity_id
_entity_poly.type
_entity_poly.pdbx_seq_one_letter_code
_entity_poly.pdbx_strand_id
1 'polypeptide(L)'
;MLSYIYDLLMNIINLLLTILGILVSGFGLYYAIMQVKGLQRITKQYQEQVKQKVSTAQQKIRDGLLISEVTLCLKNLESAIKYIQEGKVELAMLRMEDIETTLHNSSLSENYLTNYQQSQFKNAIDDYKDSLRSVMKNSKDRKNLNSDFIIDSLSAIRGFLSIIDNNLKISLYGKRS
;
A
#
# COMPACT_ATOMS: atom_id res chain seq x y z
N MET A 1 74.85 47.74 -8.46
CA MET A 1 73.59 48.28 -8.99
C MET A 1 72.79 47.23 -9.80
N LEU A 2 73.44 46.54 -10.76
CA LEU A 2 72.77 45.47 -11.57
C LEU A 2 72.24 44.28 -10.73
N SER A 3 72.96 43.83 -9.70
CA SER A 3 72.49 42.72 -8.82
C SER A 3 71.24 43.10 -8.04
N TYR A 4 71.10 44.32 -7.58
CA TYR A 4 69.91 44.77 -6.82
C TYR A 4 68.65 44.85 -7.72
N ILE A 5 68.80 45.21 -8.97
CA ILE A 5 67.72 45.26 -9.94
C ILE A 5 67.26 43.83 -10.27
N TYR A 6 68.20 42.87 -10.41
CA TYR A 6 67.88 41.45 -10.64
C TYR A 6 67.11 40.84 -9.48
N ASP A 7 67.55 41.07 -8.23
CA ASP A 7 66.88 40.54 -7.03
C ASP A 7 65.46 41.14 -6.85
N LEU A 8 65.29 42.41 -7.15
CA LEU A 8 63.98 43.06 -7.12
C LEU A 8 63.03 42.44 -8.18
N LEU A 9 63.55 42.20 -9.39
CA LEU A 9 62.75 41.64 -10.46
C LEU A 9 62.35 40.20 -10.18
N MET A 10 63.21 39.39 -9.58
CA MET A 10 62.94 38.01 -9.14
C MET A 10 61.88 37.99 -8.02
N ASN A 11 61.92 38.93 -7.08
CA ASN A 11 60.94 39.03 -6.02
C ASN A 11 59.57 39.38 -6.55
N ILE A 12 59.46 40.29 -7.52
CA ILE A 12 58.21 40.65 -8.19
C ILE A 12 57.64 39.43 -8.96
N ILE A 13 58.48 38.69 -9.70
CA ILE A 13 58.05 37.48 -10.40
C ILE A 13 57.50 36.42 -9.41
N ASN A 14 58.21 36.16 -8.31
CA ASN A 14 57.78 35.23 -7.30
C ASN A 14 56.46 35.66 -6.65
N LEU A 15 56.26 36.93 -6.37
CA LEU A 15 55.02 37.47 -5.85
C LEU A 15 53.87 37.25 -6.84
N LEU A 16 54.08 37.54 -8.14
CA LEU A 16 53.05 37.32 -9.16
C LEU A 16 52.69 35.85 -9.31
N LEU A 17 53.70 34.94 -9.30
CA LEU A 17 53.44 33.49 -9.32
C LEU A 17 52.66 33.00 -8.10
N THR A 18 52.94 33.54 -6.94
CA THR A 18 52.22 33.20 -5.70
C THR A 18 50.74 33.67 -5.79
N ILE A 19 50.49 34.88 -6.26
CA ILE A 19 49.14 35.40 -6.46
C ILE A 19 48.37 34.56 -7.48
N LEU A 20 49.03 34.20 -8.59
CA LEU A 20 48.42 33.35 -9.62
C LEU A 20 48.09 31.95 -9.05
N GLY A 21 48.96 31.37 -8.25
CA GLY A 21 48.73 30.08 -7.57
C GLY A 21 47.51 30.12 -6.64
N ILE A 22 47.33 31.20 -5.85
CA ILE A 22 46.20 31.40 -4.96
C ILE A 22 44.92 31.52 -5.78
N LEU A 23 44.91 32.28 -6.88
CA LEU A 23 43.75 32.45 -7.76
C LEU A 23 43.30 31.10 -8.36
N VAL A 24 44.26 30.36 -8.94
CA VAL A 24 43.97 29.04 -9.55
C VAL A 24 43.41 28.07 -8.50
N SER A 25 43.99 28.03 -7.30
CA SER A 25 43.52 27.20 -6.19
C SER A 25 42.10 27.62 -5.74
N GLY A 26 41.84 28.93 -5.63
CA GLY A 26 40.53 29.45 -5.28
C GLY A 26 39.46 29.09 -6.32
N PHE A 27 39.74 29.22 -7.61
CA PHE A 27 38.84 28.79 -8.70
C PHE A 27 38.59 27.29 -8.66
N GLY A 28 39.63 26.47 -8.45
CA GLY A 28 39.52 25.02 -8.32
C GLY A 28 38.57 24.62 -7.18
N LEU A 29 38.73 25.24 -6.02
CA LEU A 29 37.87 25.01 -4.85
C LEU A 29 36.44 25.42 -5.10
N TYR A 30 36.21 26.59 -5.69
CA TYR A 30 34.89 27.07 -6.06
C TYR A 30 34.17 26.10 -7.03
N TYR A 31 34.88 25.62 -8.05
CA TYR A 31 34.34 24.67 -9.02
C TYR A 31 33.97 23.33 -8.37
N ALA A 32 34.84 22.83 -7.48
CA ALA A 32 34.59 21.60 -6.75
C ALA A 32 33.32 21.73 -5.85
N ILE A 33 33.13 22.85 -5.17
CA ILE A 33 31.93 23.10 -4.35
C ILE A 33 30.68 23.12 -5.23
N MET A 34 30.72 23.74 -6.41
CA MET A 34 29.59 23.80 -7.32
C MET A 34 29.24 22.41 -7.84
N GLN A 35 30.22 21.57 -8.18
CA GLN A 35 29.99 20.18 -8.59
C GLN A 35 29.36 19.36 -7.47
N VAL A 36 29.87 19.47 -6.24
CA VAL A 36 29.29 18.76 -5.09
C VAL A 36 27.84 19.15 -4.84
N LYS A 37 27.51 20.45 -4.90
CA LYS A 37 26.12 20.92 -4.80
C LYS A 37 25.23 20.38 -5.93
N GLY A 38 25.74 20.31 -7.14
CA GLY A 38 25.03 19.70 -8.28
C GLY A 38 24.74 18.21 -8.03
N LEU A 39 25.73 17.45 -7.61
CA LEU A 39 25.58 16.03 -7.28
C LEU A 39 24.59 15.81 -6.13
N GLN A 40 24.62 16.64 -5.09
CA GLN A 40 23.67 16.54 -3.99
C GLN A 40 22.20 16.75 -4.44
N ARG A 41 21.96 17.69 -5.37
CA ARG A 41 20.60 17.89 -5.94
C ARG A 41 20.14 16.68 -6.73
N ILE A 42 21.00 16.14 -7.58
CA ILE A 42 20.71 14.95 -8.37
C ILE A 42 20.43 13.75 -7.44
N THR A 43 21.27 13.54 -6.42
CA THR A 43 21.10 12.45 -5.45
C THR A 43 19.77 12.56 -4.70
N LYS A 44 19.37 13.76 -4.28
CA LYS A 44 18.05 13.97 -3.65
C LYS A 44 16.90 13.62 -4.58
N GLN A 45 16.96 14.06 -5.84
CA GLN A 45 15.93 13.74 -6.84
C GLN A 45 15.82 12.24 -7.08
N TYR A 46 16.96 11.53 -7.19
CA TYR A 46 16.96 10.07 -7.31
C TYR A 46 16.39 9.39 -6.06
N GLN A 47 16.73 9.84 -4.87
CA GLN A 47 16.19 9.29 -3.62
C GLN A 47 14.66 9.46 -3.55
N GLU A 48 14.13 10.62 -3.94
CA GLU A 48 12.69 10.86 -4.00
C GLU A 48 12.00 9.96 -5.02
N GLN A 49 12.57 9.82 -6.22
CA GLN A 49 12.04 8.92 -7.25
C GLN A 49 12.06 7.45 -6.81
N VAL A 50 13.14 7.01 -6.19
CA VAL A 50 13.24 5.64 -5.65
C VAL A 50 12.21 5.43 -4.55
N LYS A 51 12.07 6.38 -3.62
CA LYS A 51 11.06 6.31 -2.55
C LYS A 51 9.64 6.20 -3.10
N GLN A 52 9.30 6.99 -4.13
CA GLN A 52 7.99 6.92 -4.79
C GLN A 52 7.78 5.57 -5.48
N LYS A 53 8.77 5.07 -6.22
CA LYS A 53 8.67 3.77 -6.89
C LYS A 53 8.52 2.62 -5.89
N VAL A 54 9.27 2.65 -4.80
CA VAL A 54 9.17 1.65 -3.72
C VAL A 54 7.79 1.69 -3.07
N SER A 55 7.28 2.88 -2.72
CA SER A 55 5.94 3.04 -2.16
C SER A 55 4.85 2.50 -3.10
N THR A 56 4.93 2.84 -4.39
CA THR A 56 3.98 2.34 -5.41
C THR A 56 4.06 0.82 -5.56
N ALA A 57 5.26 0.25 -5.55
CA ALA A 57 5.45 -1.20 -5.62
C ALA A 57 4.89 -1.91 -4.38
N GLN A 58 5.14 -1.37 -3.18
CA GLN A 58 4.58 -1.90 -1.94
C GLN A 58 3.05 -1.87 -1.93
N GLN A 59 2.45 -0.78 -2.45
CA GLN A 59 1.01 -0.68 -2.58
C GLN A 59 0.45 -1.75 -3.52
N LYS A 60 1.06 -1.93 -4.70
CA LYS A 60 0.64 -2.96 -5.66
C LYS A 60 0.75 -4.38 -5.11
N ILE A 61 1.79 -4.67 -4.33
CA ILE A 61 1.92 -5.98 -3.66
C ILE A 61 0.80 -6.17 -2.64
N ARG A 62 0.53 -5.16 -1.81
CA ARG A 62 -0.57 -5.20 -0.84
C ARG A 62 -1.92 -5.42 -1.52
N ASP A 63 -2.22 -4.65 -2.57
CA ASP A 63 -3.47 -4.77 -3.32
C ASP A 63 -3.58 -6.17 -3.97
N GLY A 64 -2.48 -6.74 -4.47
CA GLY A 64 -2.44 -8.09 -5.03
C GLY A 64 -2.75 -9.17 -4.00
N LEU A 65 -2.22 -9.05 -2.78
CA LEU A 65 -2.52 -9.97 -1.67
C LEU A 65 -3.98 -9.84 -1.25
N LEU A 66 -4.50 -8.62 -1.12
CA LEU A 66 -5.90 -8.37 -0.78
C LEU A 66 -6.88 -8.95 -1.80
N ILE A 67 -6.59 -8.88 -3.11
CA ILE A 67 -7.42 -9.54 -4.13
C ILE A 67 -7.52 -11.05 -3.88
N SER A 68 -6.40 -11.69 -3.56
CA SER A 68 -6.40 -13.13 -3.29
C SER A 68 -7.28 -13.47 -2.08
N GLU A 69 -7.14 -12.70 -0.99
CA GLU A 69 -7.95 -12.86 0.23
C GLU A 69 -9.44 -12.62 -0.03
N VAL A 70 -9.78 -11.53 -0.71
CA VAL A 70 -11.19 -11.19 -1.06
C VAL A 70 -11.78 -12.25 -1.99
N THR A 71 -11.04 -12.73 -2.98
CA THR A 71 -11.51 -13.78 -3.89
C THR A 71 -11.76 -15.09 -3.15
N LEU A 72 -10.90 -15.46 -2.21
CA LEU A 72 -11.10 -16.64 -1.37
C LEU A 72 -12.34 -16.48 -0.47
N CYS A 73 -12.50 -15.30 0.14
CA CYS A 73 -13.65 -14.98 0.97
C CYS A 73 -14.96 -15.06 0.18
N LEU A 74 -15.01 -14.54 -1.05
CA LEU A 74 -16.17 -14.66 -1.94
C LEU A 74 -16.53 -16.13 -2.24
N LYS A 75 -15.55 -16.99 -2.49
CA LYS A 75 -15.77 -18.44 -2.69
C LYS A 75 -16.30 -19.11 -1.42
N ASN A 76 -15.77 -18.74 -0.25
CA ASN A 76 -16.25 -19.28 1.02
C ASN A 76 -17.69 -18.84 1.30
N LEU A 77 -18.07 -17.58 0.98
CA LEU A 77 -19.45 -17.10 1.07
C LEU A 77 -20.40 -17.90 0.18
N GLU A 78 -20.05 -18.11 -1.09
CA GLU A 78 -20.85 -18.93 -2.00
C GLU A 78 -21.04 -20.34 -1.48
N SER A 79 -19.97 -20.94 -0.94
CA SER A 79 -20.01 -22.28 -0.36
C SER A 79 -20.87 -22.33 0.90
N ALA A 80 -20.76 -21.31 1.78
CA ALA A 80 -21.58 -21.21 2.99
C ALA A 80 -23.07 -21.08 2.67
N ILE A 81 -23.45 -20.20 1.73
CA ILE A 81 -24.84 -20.06 1.26
C ILE A 81 -25.37 -21.40 0.75
N LYS A 82 -24.61 -22.07 -0.12
CA LYS A 82 -24.99 -23.37 -0.66
C LYS A 82 -25.18 -24.41 0.46
N TYR A 83 -24.27 -24.48 1.42
CA TYR A 83 -24.39 -25.43 2.53
C TYR A 83 -25.59 -25.16 3.45
N ILE A 84 -25.92 -23.88 3.68
CA ILE A 84 -27.15 -23.53 4.41
C ILE A 84 -28.38 -24.02 3.64
N GLN A 85 -28.47 -23.77 2.32
CA GLN A 85 -29.56 -24.23 1.47
C GLN A 85 -29.69 -25.75 1.44
N GLU A 86 -28.57 -26.47 1.45
CA GLU A 86 -28.54 -27.93 1.48
C GLU A 86 -28.76 -28.51 2.90
N GLY A 87 -28.89 -27.67 3.93
CA GLY A 87 -29.03 -28.10 5.33
C GLY A 87 -27.74 -28.69 5.94
N LYS A 88 -26.58 -28.42 5.34
CA LYS A 88 -25.26 -28.87 5.81
C LYS A 88 -24.64 -27.84 6.75
N VAL A 89 -25.29 -27.64 7.91
CA VAL A 89 -25.01 -26.53 8.84
C VAL A 89 -23.56 -26.52 9.36
N GLU A 90 -23.00 -27.69 9.67
CA GLU A 90 -21.60 -27.79 10.15
C GLU A 90 -20.59 -27.33 9.10
N LEU A 91 -20.80 -27.68 7.83
CA LEU A 91 -19.94 -27.23 6.74
C LEU A 91 -20.08 -25.75 6.47
N ALA A 92 -21.31 -25.20 6.60
CA ALA A 92 -21.54 -23.78 6.50
C ALA A 92 -20.82 -23.02 7.64
N MET A 93 -20.88 -23.52 8.87
CA MET A 93 -20.20 -22.93 10.03
C MET A 93 -18.70 -22.80 9.79
N LEU A 94 -18.02 -23.87 9.34
CA LEU A 94 -16.59 -23.85 9.03
C LEU A 94 -16.24 -22.78 7.98
N ARG A 95 -17.07 -22.63 6.93
CA ARG A 95 -16.85 -21.58 5.93
C ARG A 95 -17.09 -20.18 6.46
N MET A 96 -18.06 -20.02 7.35
CA MET A 96 -18.32 -18.75 8.00
C MET A 96 -17.17 -18.35 8.95
N GLU A 97 -16.57 -19.27 9.69
CA GLU A 97 -15.38 -18.99 10.51
C GLU A 97 -14.18 -18.53 9.67
N ASP A 98 -13.95 -19.17 8.50
CA ASP A 98 -12.90 -18.74 7.56
C ASP A 98 -13.14 -17.30 7.05
N ILE A 99 -14.41 -16.93 6.81
CA ILE A 99 -14.82 -15.60 6.36
C ILE A 99 -14.57 -14.56 7.45
N GLU A 100 -14.90 -14.87 8.71
CA GLU A 100 -14.74 -13.95 9.83
C GLU A 100 -13.31 -13.45 9.96
N THR A 101 -12.34 -14.34 9.78
CA THR A 101 -10.90 -14.00 9.80
C THR A 101 -10.55 -12.93 8.76
N THR A 102 -11.10 -13.03 7.55
CA THR A 102 -10.88 -12.04 6.49
C THR A 102 -11.58 -10.73 6.78
N LEU A 103 -12.81 -10.74 7.30
CA LEU A 103 -13.60 -9.54 7.59
C LEU A 103 -13.01 -8.69 8.73
N HIS A 104 -12.20 -9.25 9.61
CA HIS A 104 -11.49 -8.51 10.66
C HIS A 104 -10.35 -7.64 10.11
N ASN A 105 -9.98 -7.78 8.84
CA ASN A 105 -8.98 -6.94 8.21
C ASN A 105 -9.58 -5.56 7.88
N SER A 106 -9.41 -4.60 8.80
CA SER A 106 -9.97 -3.23 8.70
C SER A 106 -9.55 -2.48 7.43
N SER A 107 -8.43 -2.86 6.82
CA SER A 107 -7.92 -2.23 5.60
C SER A 107 -8.80 -2.49 4.36
N LEU A 108 -9.70 -3.48 4.42
CA LEU A 108 -10.59 -3.80 3.31
C LEU A 108 -11.60 -2.68 3.01
N SER A 109 -12.10 -1.99 4.02
CA SER A 109 -13.17 -1.00 3.84
C SER A 109 -12.67 0.42 3.60
N GLU A 110 -11.56 0.82 4.26
CA GLU A 110 -11.13 2.22 4.31
C GLU A 110 -10.71 2.79 2.96
N ASN A 111 -10.09 1.98 2.10
CA ASN A 111 -9.51 2.43 0.83
C ASN A 111 -10.39 2.16 -0.39
N TYR A 112 -11.39 1.28 -0.27
CA TYR A 112 -12.12 0.75 -1.42
C TYR A 112 -13.63 0.97 -1.36
N LEU A 113 -14.17 1.51 -0.26
CA LEU A 113 -15.57 1.86 -0.07
C LEU A 113 -15.72 3.35 0.23
N THR A 114 -16.82 3.95 -0.21
CA THR A 114 -17.20 5.30 0.20
C THR A 114 -17.61 5.32 1.68
N ASN A 115 -17.56 6.48 2.35
CA ASN A 115 -17.93 6.60 3.77
C ASN A 115 -19.33 6.02 4.07
N TYR A 116 -20.27 6.22 3.17
CA TYR A 116 -21.61 5.65 3.29
C TYR A 116 -21.60 4.12 3.20
N GLN A 117 -20.88 3.58 2.22
CA GLN A 117 -20.72 2.13 2.05
C GLN A 117 -19.97 1.49 3.23
N GLN A 118 -18.98 2.17 3.82
CA GLN A 118 -18.28 1.69 5.01
C GLN A 118 -19.20 1.51 6.19
N SER A 119 -20.10 2.48 6.43
CA SER A 119 -21.11 2.37 7.50
C SER A 119 -22.06 1.19 7.26
N GLN A 120 -22.54 1.02 6.04
CA GLN A 120 -23.41 -0.11 5.69
C GLN A 120 -22.67 -1.46 5.77
N PHE A 121 -21.40 -1.52 5.34
CA PHE A 121 -20.59 -2.72 5.45
C PHE A 121 -20.36 -3.12 6.90
N LYS A 122 -20.14 -2.16 7.79
CA LYS A 122 -20.03 -2.42 9.23
C LYS A 122 -21.31 -3.05 9.79
N ASN A 123 -22.48 -2.52 9.45
CA ASN A 123 -23.75 -3.11 9.85
C ASN A 123 -23.91 -4.55 9.32
N ALA A 124 -23.55 -4.77 8.05
CA ALA A 124 -23.58 -6.10 7.45
C ALA A 124 -22.63 -7.09 8.15
N ILE A 125 -21.48 -6.63 8.65
CA ILE A 125 -20.56 -7.45 9.45
C ILE A 125 -21.20 -7.80 10.81
N ASP A 126 -21.91 -6.89 11.44
CA ASP A 126 -22.58 -7.17 12.71
C ASP A 126 -23.73 -8.17 12.51
N ASP A 127 -24.57 -8.03 11.47
CA ASP A 127 -25.59 -9.02 11.10
C ASP A 127 -24.97 -10.40 10.79
N TYR A 128 -23.83 -10.40 10.12
CA TYR A 128 -23.05 -11.63 9.86
C TYR A 128 -22.60 -12.32 11.13
N LYS A 129 -22.07 -11.56 12.10
CA LYS A 129 -21.63 -12.12 13.40
C LYS A 129 -22.82 -12.73 14.16
N ASP A 130 -23.97 -12.10 14.11
CA ASP A 130 -25.18 -12.64 14.74
C ASP A 130 -25.66 -13.91 14.02
N SER A 131 -25.56 -13.94 12.68
CA SER A 131 -25.81 -15.13 11.89
C SER A 131 -24.87 -16.28 12.24
N LEU A 132 -23.56 -16.01 12.35
CA LEU A 132 -22.57 -17.01 12.74
C LEU A 132 -22.85 -17.57 14.15
N ARG A 133 -23.13 -16.70 15.13
CA ARG A 133 -23.52 -17.12 16.48
C ARG A 133 -24.78 -17.99 16.47
N SER A 134 -25.76 -17.64 15.64
CA SER A 134 -27.00 -18.43 15.47
C SER A 134 -26.68 -19.83 14.90
N VAL A 135 -25.82 -19.91 13.87
CA VAL A 135 -25.38 -21.18 13.30
C VAL A 135 -24.65 -22.02 14.33
N MET A 136 -23.69 -21.44 15.06
CA MET A 136 -22.93 -22.12 16.11
C MET A 136 -23.83 -22.68 17.22
N LYS A 137 -24.80 -21.89 17.69
CA LYS A 137 -25.72 -22.29 18.74
C LYS A 137 -26.67 -23.40 18.29
N ASN A 138 -27.14 -23.34 17.05
CA ASN A 138 -28.15 -24.24 16.51
C ASN A 138 -27.56 -25.34 15.60
N SER A 139 -26.25 -25.53 15.58
CA SER A 139 -25.60 -26.54 14.75
C SER A 139 -26.12 -27.97 15.02
N LYS A 140 -26.59 -28.25 16.25
CA LYS A 140 -27.17 -29.53 16.63
C LYS A 140 -28.70 -29.60 16.48
N ASP A 141 -29.38 -28.46 16.42
CA ASP A 141 -30.84 -28.37 16.32
C ASP A 141 -31.27 -27.56 15.08
N ARG A 142 -31.42 -28.26 13.96
CA ARG A 142 -31.75 -27.65 12.64
C ARG A 142 -33.11 -26.97 12.58
N LYS A 143 -34.04 -27.29 13.51
CA LYS A 143 -35.43 -26.78 13.46
C LYS A 143 -35.54 -25.30 13.82
N ASN A 144 -34.54 -24.75 14.50
CA ASN A 144 -34.56 -23.36 15.00
C ASN A 144 -33.63 -22.44 14.19
N LEU A 145 -33.09 -22.89 13.07
CA LEU A 145 -32.18 -22.09 12.25
C LEU A 145 -33.00 -21.21 11.29
N ASN A 146 -32.87 -19.89 11.42
CA ASN A 146 -33.44 -18.94 10.47
C ASN A 146 -32.53 -18.84 9.23
N SER A 147 -32.71 -19.78 8.29
CA SER A 147 -31.87 -19.89 7.09
C SER A 147 -31.95 -18.65 6.21
N ASP A 148 -33.13 -18.01 6.11
CA ASP A 148 -33.32 -16.82 5.25
C ASP A 148 -32.50 -15.64 5.78
N PHE A 149 -32.57 -15.36 7.09
CA PHE A 149 -31.75 -14.31 7.70
C PHE A 149 -30.25 -14.54 7.52
N ILE A 150 -29.80 -15.80 7.64
CA ILE A 150 -28.38 -16.14 7.45
C ILE A 150 -27.97 -15.92 5.99
N ILE A 151 -28.78 -16.36 5.01
CA ILE A 151 -28.52 -16.18 3.60
C ILE A 151 -28.49 -14.71 3.22
N ASP A 152 -29.40 -13.91 3.76
CA ASP A 152 -29.46 -12.47 3.52
C ASP A 152 -28.21 -11.76 4.06
N SER A 153 -27.77 -12.09 5.27
CA SER A 153 -26.55 -11.52 5.85
C SER A 153 -25.29 -11.90 5.05
N LEU A 154 -25.17 -13.15 4.63
CA LEU A 154 -24.06 -13.62 3.77
C LEU A 154 -24.08 -12.93 2.41
N SER A 155 -25.28 -12.74 1.83
CA SER A 155 -25.46 -12.06 0.54
C SER A 155 -25.12 -10.57 0.61
N ALA A 156 -25.42 -9.90 1.72
CA ALA A 156 -25.01 -8.51 1.95
C ALA A 156 -23.50 -8.36 1.98
N ILE A 157 -22.79 -9.19 2.76
CA ILE A 157 -21.31 -9.22 2.78
C ILE A 157 -20.75 -9.50 1.39
N ARG A 158 -21.30 -10.46 0.67
CA ARG A 158 -20.88 -10.77 -0.70
C ARG A 158 -20.99 -9.55 -1.62
N GLY A 159 -22.04 -8.77 -1.51
CA GLY A 159 -22.24 -7.54 -2.28
C GLY A 159 -21.10 -6.54 -2.05
N PHE A 160 -20.75 -6.26 -0.79
CA PHE A 160 -19.66 -5.34 -0.47
C PHE A 160 -18.29 -5.87 -0.90
N LEU A 161 -17.99 -7.14 -0.66
CA LEU A 161 -16.73 -7.73 -1.10
C LEU A 161 -16.58 -7.74 -2.63
N SER A 162 -17.66 -7.88 -3.37
CA SER A 162 -17.65 -7.75 -4.83
C SER A 162 -17.30 -6.33 -5.30
N ILE A 163 -17.78 -5.30 -4.59
CA ILE A 163 -17.40 -3.90 -4.85
C ILE A 163 -15.90 -3.70 -4.55
N ILE A 164 -15.43 -4.20 -3.42
CA ILE A 164 -14.02 -4.11 -3.02
C ILE A 164 -13.12 -4.82 -4.05
N ASP A 165 -13.46 -6.05 -4.46
CA ASP A 165 -12.73 -6.83 -5.48
C ASP A 165 -12.62 -6.06 -6.80
N ASN A 166 -13.73 -5.46 -7.25
CA ASN A 166 -13.73 -4.67 -8.47
C ASN A 166 -12.85 -3.42 -8.36
N ASN A 167 -12.92 -2.69 -7.25
CA ASN A 167 -12.12 -1.49 -7.01
C ASN A 167 -10.62 -1.83 -6.88
N LEU A 168 -10.28 -2.94 -6.24
CA LEU A 168 -8.92 -3.47 -6.19
C LEU A 168 -8.38 -3.81 -7.58
N LYS A 169 -9.17 -4.47 -8.41
CA LYS A 169 -8.80 -4.80 -9.80
C LYS A 169 -8.59 -3.55 -10.66
N ILE A 170 -9.44 -2.53 -10.48
CA ILE A 170 -9.27 -1.24 -11.15
C ILE A 170 -7.98 -0.55 -10.70
N SER A 171 -7.67 -0.58 -9.40
CA SER A 171 -6.43 0.00 -8.86
C SER A 171 -5.17 -0.66 -9.43
N LEU A 172 -5.17 -1.99 -9.58
CA LEU A 172 -4.00 -2.75 -10.05
C LEU A 172 -3.81 -2.74 -11.56
N TYR A 173 -4.91 -2.89 -12.30
CA TYR A 173 -4.85 -3.14 -13.75
C TYR A 173 -5.29 -1.93 -14.58
N GLY A 174 -5.78 -0.85 -13.95
CA GLY A 174 -6.40 0.28 -14.61
C GLY A 174 -7.80 -0.05 -15.14
N LYS A 175 -8.57 0.97 -15.52
CA LYS A 175 -9.84 0.75 -16.25
C LYS A 175 -9.51 -0.03 -17.52
N ARG A 176 -10.03 -1.23 -17.67
CA ARG A 176 -10.14 -1.85 -19.00
C ARG A 176 -11.03 -0.92 -19.82
N SER A 177 -10.38 -0.14 -20.69
CA SER A 177 -11.05 0.67 -21.71
C SER A 177 -11.82 -0.22 -22.69
#